data_e6ea93b32d9539dc9032ebb9c1e97a35
#
_entry.id   e6ea93b32d9539dc9032ebb9c1e97a35
#
_cell.length_a   1.000
_cell.length_b   1.000
_cell.length_c   1.000
_cell.angle_alpha   90.00
_cell.angle_beta   90.00
_cell.angle_gamma   90.00
#
_symmetry.space_group_name_H-M   'P 1'
#
loop_
_entity.id
_entity.type
_entity.pdbx_description
1 polymer ?
#
loop_
_entity_poly.entity_id
_entity_poly.type
_entity_poly.pdbx_seq_one_letter_code
_entity_poly.pdbx_strand_id
1 'polypeptide(L)'
;MSSLDKYFLDFPIPVQIIRLKEREGLIRARIKGAEKSIGQVLIFLDAHMEANAGWLVPILSEISGDRTRVILPVIDEINSKTFEYSRAENDRMRSGLNWKLRHIWLDPDKRGGVLSGNDNDGIDPFPSPTMIGCAFAIDREFFFLSGTYDDKMLIWGGENVEI
;
A
#
# COMPACT_ATOMS: atom_id res chain seq x y z
N MET A 1 -19.74 18.04 -16.11
CA MET A 1 -19.29 16.66 -15.84
C MET A 1 -17.94 16.47 -16.52
N SER A 2 -16.89 16.10 -15.78
CA SER A 2 -15.55 15.89 -16.36
C SER A 2 -15.49 14.60 -17.17
N SER A 3 -14.41 14.42 -17.98
CA SER A 3 -14.19 13.16 -18.72
C SER A 3 -14.09 11.96 -17.78
N LEU A 4 -13.50 12.16 -16.60
CA LEU A 4 -13.39 11.13 -15.56
C LEU A 4 -14.76 10.72 -15.02
N ASP A 5 -15.66 11.68 -14.78
CA ASP A 5 -17.02 11.37 -14.32
C ASP A 5 -17.76 10.51 -15.34
N LYS A 6 -17.62 10.83 -16.62
CA LYS A 6 -18.24 10.07 -17.72
C LYS A 6 -17.70 8.65 -17.80
N TYR A 7 -16.39 8.47 -17.63
CA TYR A 7 -15.74 7.16 -17.68
C TYR A 7 -16.29 6.21 -16.61
N PHE A 8 -16.54 6.73 -15.39
CA PHE A 8 -17.00 5.89 -14.27
C PHE A 8 -18.53 5.72 -14.17
N LEU A 9 -19.33 6.37 -15.04
CA LEU A 9 -20.78 6.21 -15.01
C LEU A 9 -21.24 4.76 -15.22
N ASP A 10 -20.59 4.05 -16.14
CA ASP A 10 -20.94 2.70 -16.54
C ASP A 10 -19.97 1.64 -15.94
N PHE A 11 -19.21 2.03 -14.90
CA PHE A 11 -18.26 1.11 -14.28
C PHE A 11 -19.00 0.01 -13.50
N PRO A 12 -18.59 -1.27 -13.61
CA PRO A 12 -19.34 -2.40 -13.05
C PRO A 12 -19.35 -2.45 -11.51
N ILE A 13 -18.52 -1.64 -10.87
CA ILE A 13 -18.45 -1.50 -9.40
C ILE A 13 -18.69 -0.04 -9.00
N PRO A 14 -19.20 0.23 -7.79
CA PRO A 14 -19.39 1.58 -7.30
C PRO A 14 -18.06 2.36 -7.24
N VAL A 15 -18.00 3.50 -7.92
CA VAL A 15 -16.86 4.41 -7.87
C VAL A 15 -17.32 5.76 -7.34
N GLN A 16 -16.64 6.25 -6.31
CA GLN A 16 -16.85 7.58 -5.77
C GLN A 16 -15.64 8.46 -6.06
N ILE A 17 -15.85 9.56 -6.80
CA ILE A 17 -14.80 10.53 -7.06
C ILE A 17 -14.87 11.64 -6.01
N ILE A 18 -13.83 11.74 -5.19
CA ILE A 18 -13.69 12.79 -4.18
C ILE A 18 -12.83 13.91 -4.74
N ARG A 19 -13.39 15.12 -4.81
CA ARG A 19 -12.67 16.32 -5.29
C ARG A 19 -12.39 17.24 -4.11
N LEU A 20 -11.11 17.46 -3.86
CA LEU A 20 -10.68 18.43 -2.86
C LEU A 20 -10.65 19.83 -3.48
N LYS A 21 -10.95 20.86 -2.69
CA LYS A 21 -10.98 22.25 -3.13
C LYS A 21 -9.59 22.80 -3.46
N GLU A 22 -8.59 22.29 -2.74
CA GLU A 22 -7.20 22.70 -2.82
C GLU A 22 -6.30 21.48 -2.98
N ARG A 23 -5.02 21.71 -3.28
CA ARG A 23 -4.01 20.66 -3.29
C ARG A 23 -3.61 20.31 -1.87
N GLU A 24 -4.17 19.25 -1.34
CA GLU A 24 -3.96 18.79 0.04
C GLU A 24 -2.70 17.90 0.22
N GLY A 25 -2.15 17.38 -0.88
CA GLY A 25 -1.07 16.41 -0.86
C GLY A 25 -1.55 14.97 -0.63
N LEU A 26 -0.59 14.04 -0.60
CA LEU A 26 -0.87 12.59 -0.54
C LEU A 26 -1.57 12.20 0.76
N ILE A 27 -1.03 12.64 1.88
CA ILE A 27 -1.43 12.23 3.24
C ILE A 27 -2.89 12.58 3.50
N ARG A 28 -3.24 13.85 3.35
CA ARG A 28 -4.61 14.33 3.55
C ARG A 28 -5.59 13.74 2.53
N ALA A 29 -5.15 13.56 1.27
CA ALA A 29 -5.99 12.92 0.26
C ALA A 29 -6.33 11.47 0.64
N ARG A 30 -5.38 10.70 1.17
CA ARG A 30 -5.59 9.33 1.67
C ARG A 30 -6.53 9.30 2.88
N ILE A 31 -6.35 10.21 3.84
CA ILE A 31 -7.27 10.34 4.99
C ILE A 31 -8.69 10.61 4.49
N LYS A 32 -8.87 11.56 3.57
CA LYS A 32 -10.20 11.88 2.99
C LYS A 32 -10.82 10.70 2.25
N GLY A 33 -10.01 9.92 1.55
CA GLY A 33 -10.44 8.67 0.92
C GLY A 33 -10.92 7.65 1.94
N ALA A 34 -10.15 7.43 3.00
CA ALA A 34 -10.47 6.51 4.09
C ALA A 34 -11.76 6.92 4.83
N GLU A 35 -11.96 8.21 5.12
CA GLU A 35 -13.17 8.75 5.76
C GLU A 35 -14.44 8.46 4.95
N LYS A 36 -14.35 8.47 3.63
CA LYS A 36 -15.47 8.21 2.70
C LYS A 36 -15.69 6.75 2.39
N SER A 37 -14.72 5.92 2.68
CA SER A 37 -14.80 4.48 2.44
C SER A 37 -15.70 3.80 3.47
N ILE A 38 -16.45 2.79 3.03
CA ILE A 38 -17.37 2.01 3.87
C ILE A 38 -16.96 0.54 4.02
N GLY A 39 -15.92 0.12 3.31
CA GLY A 39 -15.38 -1.25 3.37
C GLY A 39 -14.73 -1.54 4.73
N GLN A 40 -14.66 -2.82 5.09
CA GLN A 40 -13.98 -3.27 6.31
C GLN A 40 -12.45 -3.15 6.20
N VAL A 41 -11.92 -3.27 5.00
CA VAL A 41 -10.49 -3.14 4.70
C VAL A 41 -10.28 -1.95 3.78
N LEU A 42 -9.34 -1.10 4.11
CA LEU A 42 -8.84 -0.03 3.26
C LEU A 42 -7.65 -0.56 2.45
N ILE A 43 -7.66 -0.31 1.15
CA ILE A 43 -6.53 -0.62 0.29
C ILE A 43 -6.13 0.68 -0.39
N PHE A 44 -4.93 1.14 -0.10
CA PHE A 44 -4.35 2.33 -0.71
C PHE A 44 -3.49 1.92 -1.89
N LEU A 45 -3.75 2.51 -3.04
CA LEU A 45 -3.02 2.23 -4.28
C LEU A 45 -2.61 3.55 -4.93
N ASP A 46 -1.44 3.57 -5.52
CA ASP A 46 -1.06 4.67 -6.40
C ASP A 46 -1.88 4.64 -7.71
N ALA A 47 -2.05 5.79 -8.34
CA ALA A 47 -2.92 5.92 -9.52
C ALA A 47 -2.43 5.16 -10.77
N HIS A 48 -1.19 4.69 -10.76
CA HIS A 48 -0.54 3.97 -11.87
C HIS A 48 -0.29 2.49 -11.54
N MET A 49 -1.12 1.91 -10.68
CA MET A 49 -1.04 0.48 -10.32
C MET A 49 -1.95 -0.36 -11.22
N GLU A 50 -1.47 -1.54 -11.57
CA GLU A 50 -2.26 -2.58 -12.20
C GLU A 50 -2.34 -3.80 -11.26
N ALA A 51 -3.53 -4.35 -11.09
CA ALA A 51 -3.76 -5.47 -10.19
C ALA A 51 -3.82 -6.79 -10.97
N ASN A 52 -3.02 -7.77 -10.54
CA ASN A 52 -3.04 -9.11 -11.10
C ASN A 52 -4.28 -9.90 -10.68
N ALA A 53 -4.62 -10.94 -11.45
CA ALA A 53 -5.71 -11.83 -11.07
C ALA A 53 -5.44 -12.49 -9.70
N GLY A 54 -6.42 -12.46 -8.82
CA GLY A 54 -6.34 -13.11 -7.51
C GLY A 54 -5.57 -12.35 -6.43
N TRP A 55 -5.03 -11.17 -6.71
CA TRP A 55 -4.21 -10.37 -5.77
C TRP A 55 -4.88 -10.06 -4.44
N LEU A 56 -6.19 -9.91 -4.43
CA LEU A 56 -6.95 -9.44 -3.27
C LEU A 56 -7.14 -10.51 -2.19
N VAL A 57 -7.32 -11.77 -2.59
CA VAL A 57 -7.67 -12.86 -1.67
C VAL A 57 -6.61 -13.10 -0.59
N PRO A 58 -5.31 -13.21 -0.91
CA PRO A 58 -4.29 -13.40 0.12
C PRO A 58 -4.20 -12.21 1.08
N ILE A 59 -4.33 -10.98 0.59
CA ILE A 59 -4.32 -9.77 1.43
C ILE A 59 -5.47 -9.80 2.45
N LEU A 60 -6.68 -10.08 1.99
CA LEU A 60 -7.85 -10.14 2.87
C LEU A 60 -7.77 -11.32 3.86
N SER A 61 -7.19 -12.44 3.46
CA SER A 61 -6.97 -13.59 4.35
C SER A 61 -6.07 -13.23 5.53
N GLU A 62 -4.97 -12.54 5.27
CA GLU A 62 -4.02 -12.12 6.31
C GLU A 62 -4.65 -11.12 7.30
N ILE A 63 -5.39 -10.14 6.81
CA ILE A 63 -6.10 -9.17 7.66
C ILE A 63 -7.24 -9.85 8.44
N SER A 64 -7.92 -10.82 7.84
CA SER A 64 -8.95 -11.59 8.53
C SER A 64 -8.41 -12.43 9.67
N GLY A 65 -7.18 -12.94 9.54
CA GLY A 65 -6.50 -13.69 10.60
C GLY A 65 -6.02 -12.81 11.76
N ASP A 66 -5.60 -11.58 11.45
CA ASP A 66 -5.20 -10.60 12.44
C ASP A 66 -5.46 -9.18 11.91
N ARG A 67 -6.47 -8.52 12.46
CA ARG A 67 -6.93 -7.19 12.05
C ARG A 67 -5.93 -6.06 12.36
N THR A 68 -4.87 -6.34 13.09
CA THR A 68 -3.80 -5.35 13.39
C THR A 68 -2.68 -5.39 12.35
N ARG A 69 -2.75 -6.29 11.38
CA ARG A 69 -1.75 -6.38 10.31
C ARG A 69 -1.93 -5.27 9.27
N VAL A 70 -0.80 -4.72 8.85
CA VAL A 70 -0.69 -3.89 7.64
C VAL A 70 -0.01 -4.73 6.58
N ILE A 71 -0.70 -4.99 5.48
CA ILE A 71 -0.23 -5.90 4.42
C ILE A 71 0.28 -5.10 3.24
N LEU A 72 1.51 -5.42 2.82
CA LEU A 72 2.13 -4.87 1.63
C LEU A 72 2.22 -5.97 0.57
N PRO A 73 1.70 -5.75 -0.63
CA PRO A 73 1.93 -6.68 -1.73
C PRO A 73 3.37 -6.55 -2.25
N VAL A 74 3.87 -7.61 -2.89
CA VAL A 74 5.04 -7.50 -3.76
C VAL A 74 4.66 -6.66 -4.97
N ILE A 75 5.52 -5.71 -5.34
CA ILE A 75 5.29 -4.82 -6.47
C ILE A 75 6.17 -5.27 -7.63
N ASP A 76 5.55 -5.73 -8.68
CA ASP A 76 6.19 -6.07 -9.93
C ASP A 76 6.39 -4.82 -10.81
N GLU A 77 7.11 -4.94 -11.90
CA GLU A 77 7.47 -3.82 -12.76
C GLU A 77 6.75 -3.85 -14.10
N ILE A 78 6.33 -2.68 -14.56
CA ILE A 78 5.83 -2.46 -15.92
C ILE A 78 6.81 -1.52 -16.62
N ASN A 79 7.39 -1.97 -17.71
CA ASN A 79 8.32 -1.17 -18.48
C ASN A 79 7.63 0.07 -19.04
N SER A 80 8.15 1.26 -18.71
CA SER A 80 7.53 2.55 -19.09
C SER A 80 7.48 2.82 -20.60
N LYS A 81 8.25 2.10 -21.41
CA LYS A 81 8.30 2.29 -22.88
C LYS A 81 7.55 1.20 -23.62
N THR A 82 7.69 -0.05 -23.21
CA THR A 82 7.10 -1.21 -23.91
C THR A 82 5.80 -1.67 -23.28
N PHE A 83 5.51 -1.25 -22.05
CA PHE A 83 4.41 -1.74 -21.21
C PHE A 83 4.47 -3.24 -20.94
N GLU A 84 5.65 -3.85 -21.13
CA GLU A 84 5.87 -5.24 -20.76
C GLU A 84 5.91 -5.38 -19.24
N TYR A 85 5.15 -6.34 -18.74
CA TYR A 85 5.15 -6.73 -17.35
C TYR A 85 6.31 -7.68 -17.05
N SER A 86 7.01 -7.44 -15.96
CA SER A 86 8.06 -8.31 -15.44
C SER A 86 7.92 -8.51 -13.95
N ARG A 87 8.15 -9.73 -13.49
CA ARG A 87 8.20 -10.02 -12.06
C ARG A 87 9.39 -9.31 -11.44
N ALA A 88 9.20 -8.77 -10.24
CA ALA A 88 10.27 -8.15 -9.46
C ALA A 88 11.37 -9.19 -9.16
N GLU A 89 12.61 -8.86 -9.48
CA GLU A 89 13.77 -9.74 -9.21
C GLU A 89 14.04 -9.89 -7.71
N ASN A 90 13.63 -8.90 -6.92
CA ASN A 90 13.87 -8.80 -5.48
C ASN A 90 12.57 -8.84 -4.68
N ASP A 91 11.73 -9.81 -4.94
CA ASP A 91 10.41 -9.97 -4.31
C ASP A 91 10.46 -10.18 -2.79
N ARG A 92 11.63 -10.49 -2.24
CA ARG A 92 11.88 -10.69 -0.79
C ARG A 92 12.48 -9.49 -0.08
N MET A 93 12.76 -8.41 -0.80
CA MET A 93 13.33 -7.21 -0.19
C MET A 93 12.33 -6.56 0.77
N ARG A 94 12.86 -6.07 1.87
CA ARG A 94 12.07 -5.39 2.92
C ARG A 94 12.35 -3.91 2.91
N SER A 95 11.32 -3.13 3.17
CA SER A 95 11.47 -1.70 3.37
C SER A 95 12.14 -1.40 4.72
N GLY A 96 13.03 -0.44 4.76
CA GLY A 96 13.69 -0.01 5.99
C GLY A 96 14.20 1.42 5.91
N LEU A 97 14.76 1.89 7.01
CA LEU A 97 15.38 3.21 7.11
C LEU A 97 16.84 3.08 7.54
N ASN A 98 17.71 3.90 6.97
CA ASN A 98 19.05 4.09 7.50
C ASN A 98 19.08 5.16 8.61
N TRP A 99 20.25 5.34 9.25
CA TRP A 99 20.43 6.33 10.33
C TRP A 99 20.26 7.80 9.89
N LYS A 100 20.12 8.06 8.59
CA LYS A 100 19.81 9.39 8.03
C LYS A 100 18.32 9.51 7.69
N LEU A 101 17.48 8.58 8.15
CA LEU A 101 16.05 8.49 7.88
C LEU A 101 15.73 8.41 6.38
N ARG A 102 16.62 7.84 5.59
CA ARG A 102 16.39 7.59 4.17
C ARG A 102 15.92 6.16 3.99
N HIS A 103 14.93 5.99 3.15
CA HIS A 103 14.47 4.66 2.74
C HIS A 103 15.62 3.86 2.13
N ILE A 104 15.70 2.60 2.52
CA ILE A 104 16.62 1.61 1.97
C ILE A 104 15.92 0.27 1.81
N TRP A 105 16.38 -0.52 0.86
CA TRP A 105 15.99 -1.92 0.75
C TRP A 105 16.89 -2.76 1.65
N LEU A 106 16.27 -3.61 2.44
CA LEU A 106 16.94 -4.57 3.32
C LEU A 106 16.88 -5.96 2.68
N ASP A 107 18.05 -6.52 2.43
CA ASP A 107 18.19 -7.90 2.00
C ASP A 107 18.14 -8.83 3.23
N PRO A 108 17.17 -9.72 3.34
CA PRO A 108 17.03 -10.61 4.50
C PRO A 108 18.23 -11.53 4.68
N ASP A 109 18.91 -11.91 3.59
CA ASP A 109 20.04 -12.86 3.60
C ASP A 109 21.34 -12.23 4.09
N LYS A 110 21.47 -10.89 4.01
CA LYS A 110 22.71 -10.18 4.37
C LYS A 110 22.83 -9.78 5.84
N ARG A 111 21.75 -9.82 6.61
CA ARG A 111 21.75 -9.47 8.03
C ARG A 111 21.15 -10.60 8.86
N GLY A 112 22.03 -11.46 9.32
CA GLY A 112 21.71 -12.62 10.17
C GLY A 112 20.46 -12.49 11.05
N GLY A 113 19.41 -13.18 10.71
CA GLY A 113 18.59 -13.87 11.64
C GLY A 113 17.45 -13.17 12.37
N VAL A 114 17.26 -11.86 12.31
CA VAL A 114 16.26 -11.21 13.17
C VAL A 114 14.82 -11.26 12.58
N LEU A 115 14.68 -11.61 11.31
CA LEU A 115 13.39 -11.64 10.62
C LEU A 115 13.17 -12.93 9.82
N SER A 116 13.68 -14.05 10.34
CA SER A 116 13.47 -15.37 9.75
C SER A 116 12.01 -15.81 9.93
N GLY A 117 11.18 -15.54 8.93
CA GLY A 117 10.00 -16.37 8.68
C GLY A 117 10.47 -17.71 8.12
N ASN A 118 9.83 -18.80 8.45
CA ASN A 118 10.07 -20.12 7.85
C ASN A 118 9.64 -20.06 6.39
N ASP A 119 10.58 -19.72 5.52
CA ASP A 119 10.39 -19.62 4.08
C ASP A 119 10.49 -20.99 3.43
N ASN A 120 9.44 -21.75 3.48
CA ASN A 120 9.47 -23.04 2.80
C ASN A 120 9.25 -22.96 1.28
N ASP A 121 8.58 -21.92 0.74
CA ASP A 121 8.33 -21.83 -0.70
C ASP A 121 8.19 -20.38 -1.24
N GLY A 122 8.57 -19.35 -0.49
CA GLY A 122 8.49 -17.94 -0.92
C GLY A 122 7.08 -17.37 -1.03
N ILE A 123 6.08 -18.07 -0.48
CA ILE A 123 4.66 -17.69 -0.53
C ILE A 123 4.20 -17.09 0.80
N ASP A 124 4.86 -17.45 1.90
CA ASP A 124 4.45 -17.02 3.23
C ASP A 124 4.76 -15.54 3.47
N PRO A 125 3.82 -14.80 4.11
CA PRO A 125 4.05 -13.43 4.52
C PRO A 125 5.23 -13.31 5.48
N PHE A 126 6.02 -12.27 5.33
CA PHE A 126 7.15 -11.99 6.19
C PHE A 126 7.10 -10.55 6.75
N PRO A 127 7.61 -10.32 7.98
CA PRO A 127 7.57 -9.00 8.59
C PRO A 127 8.50 -8.01 7.89
N SER A 128 8.07 -6.76 7.76
CA SER A 128 8.88 -5.63 7.25
C SER A 128 8.97 -4.53 8.31
N PRO A 129 10.15 -3.94 8.56
CA PRO A 129 10.32 -2.87 9.55
C PRO A 129 9.55 -1.58 9.26
N THR A 130 9.35 -1.30 7.98
CA THR A 130 8.58 -0.14 7.50
C THR A 130 7.76 -0.56 6.31
N MET A 131 6.84 0.29 5.86
CA MET A 131 6.03 0.02 4.69
C MET A 131 6.47 0.84 3.47
N ILE A 132 6.10 0.35 2.29
CA ILE A 132 6.22 1.07 1.02
C ILE A 132 4.89 1.78 0.78
N GLY A 133 4.92 3.08 0.51
CA GLY A 133 3.71 3.87 0.39
C GLY A 133 2.90 3.68 -0.90
N CYS A 134 3.40 2.95 -1.90
CA CYS A 134 2.72 2.80 -3.18
C CYS A 134 1.49 1.90 -3.14
N ALA A 135 1.52 0.84 -2.30
CA ALA A 135 0.40 -0.08 -2.11
C ALA A 135 0.44 -0.71 -0.72
N PHE A 136 -0.66 -0.65 0.01
CA PHE A 136 -0.83 -1.38 1.26
C PHE A 136 -2.32 -1.54 1.61
N ALA A 137 -2.61 -2.53 2.43
CA ALA A 137 -3.94 -2.80 2.96
C ALA A 137 -3.92 -2.82 4.48
N ILE A 138 -4.98 -2.33 5.09
CA ILE A 138 -5.15 -2.23 6.54
C ILE A 138 -6.63 -2.36 6.90
N ASP A 139 -6.93 -2.98 8.04
CA ASP A 139 -8.29 -2.96 8.58
C ASP A 139 -8.73 -1.51 8.82
N ARG A 140 -9.96 -1.16 8.40
CA ARG A 140 -10.46 0.21 8.49
C ARG A 140 -10.57 0.71 9.92
N GLU A 141 -11.05 -0.13 10.82
CA GLU A 141 -11.18 0.24 12.23
C GLU A 141 -9.82 0.41 12.88
N PHE A 142 -8.89 -0.47 12.58
CA PHE A 142 -7.51 -0.36 13.06
C PHE A 142 -6.81 0.90 12.54
N PHE A 143 -7.00 1.27 11.27
CA PHE A 143 -6.46 2.51 10.69
C PHE A 143 -6.91 3.76 11.46
N PHE A 144 -8.19 3.84 11.85
CA PHE A 144 -8.68 4.97 12.64
C PHE A 144 -8.28 4.88 14.11
N LEU A 145 -8.17 3.68 14.68
CA LEU A 145 -7.76 3.46 16.06
C LEU A 145 -6.27 3.80 16.26
N SER A 146 -5.41 3.50 15.29
CA SER A 146 -3.98 3.85 15.32
C SER A 146 -3.72 5.35 15.17
N GLY A 147 -4.73 6.15 14.82
CA GLY A 147 -4.64 7.60 14.73
C GLY A 147 -4.60 8.14 13.30
N THR A 148 -4.68 7.27 12.30
CA THR A 148 -4.53 7.61 10.87
C THR A 148 -3.11 8.13 10.54
N TYR A 149 -2.95 8.91 9.50
CA TYR A 149 -1.76 9.72 9.27
C TYR A 149 -1.85 11.07 10.00
N ASP A 150 -0.72 11.68 10.34
CA ASP A 150 -0.67 13.07 10.83
C ASP A 150 -1.07 14.05 9.71
N ASP A 151 -2.23 14.65 9.83
CA ASP A 151 -2.79 15.61 8.87
C ASP A 151 -1.99 16.93 8.78
N LYS A 152 -1.04 17.14 9.68
CA LYS A 152 -0.14 18.30 9.66
C LYS A 152 1.06 18.07 8.74
N MET A 153 1.37 16.84 8.39
CA MET A 153 2.40 16.53 7.39
C MET A 153 1.96 17.06 6.03
N LEU A 154 2.84 17.83 5.40
CA LEU A 154 2.51 18.56 4.16
C LEU A 154 3.06 17.82 2.94
N ILE A 155 2.21 17.72 1.94
CA ILE A 155 2.46 17.29 0.59
C ILE A 155 2.79 15.80 0.48
N TRP A 156 4.00 15.36 0.83
CA TRP A 156 4.48 14.00 0.62
C TRP A 156 5.73 13.70 1.45
N GLY A 157 5.88 12.45 1.89
CA GLY A 157 7.09 11.91 2.50
C GLY A 157 6.99 11.76 4.02
N GLY A 158 7.56 10.67 4.53
CA GLY A 158 7.60 10.33 5.95
C GLY A 158 6.40 9.52 6.46
N GLU A 159 5.28 9.53 5.77
CA GLU A 159 4.05 8.85 6.16
C GLU A 159 4.19 7.32 6.28
N ASN A 160 5.16 6.75 5.59
CA ASN A 160 5.38 5.30 5.59
C ASN A 160 6.08 4.76 6.85
N VAL A 161 6.46 5.65 7.74
CA VAL A 161 7.12 5.32 9.02
C VAL A 161 6.38 5.88 10.22
N GLU A 162 5.29 6.56 9.98
CA GLU A 162 4.49 7.21 11.00
C GLU A 162 3.30 6.33 11.42
N ILE A 163 2.72 5.58 10.51
CA ILE A 163 1.56 4.70 10.73
C ILE A 163 1.95 3.36 11.35
#